data_f71584d1aecb3f1f076b1ba90fdd1988
#
_entry.id   f71584d1aecb3f1f076b1ba90fdd1988
#
_cell.length_a   1.000
_cell.length_b   1.000
_cell.length_c   1.000
_cell.angle_alpha   90.00
_cell.angle_beta   90.00
_cell.angle_gamma   90.00
#
_symmetry.space_group_name_H-M   'P 1'
#
loop_
_entity.id
_entity.type
_entity.pdbx_description
1 polymer ?
#
loop_
_entity_poly.entity_id
_entity_poly.type
_entity_poly.pdbx_seq_one_letter_code
_entity_poly.pdbx_strand_id
1 'polypeptide(L)'
;MVGFSVVSDIEEPSYEYHGTLLAFYLVGNDIESQNRLGDYGFITQNLLDMREGYGSGNPNLTVIIAYGGADKEGWRGMRVYSLADATSDFQDNGRYDSWDTYTRSYPDYNMGTKESFQEFLSLLEPWRNAERTYLIMSGHGAAYKGAFPDENYDTGNIPLPDLKDA
;
A
#
# COMPACT_ATOMS: atom_id res chain seq x y z
N MET A 1 -43.47 22.01 -21.30
CA MET A 1 -42.64 22.48 -20.19
C MET A 1 -42.25 21.27 -19.39
N VAL A 2 -41.04 20.76 -19.60
CA VAL A 2 -40.54 19.54 -18.92
C VAL A 2 -39.69 20.01 -17.77
N GLY A 3 -40.18 19.77 -16.55
CA GLY A 3 -39.45 20.13 -15.36
C GLY A 3 -38.34 19.10 -15.10
N PHE A 4 -37.08 19.55 -15.06
CA PHE A 4 -35.97 18.79 -14.54
C PHE A 4 -35.99 18.86 -13.01
N SER A 5 -36.22 17.73 -12.38
CA SER A 5 -36.02 17.56 -10.94
C SER A 5 -34.49 17.45 -10.72
N VAL A 6 -33.92 18.40 -10.05
CA VAL A 6 -32.53 18.31 -9.55
C VAL A 6 -32.57 17.24 -8.46
N VAL A 7 -31.88 16.13 -8.70
CA VAL A 7 -31.61 15.16 -7.64
C VAL A 7 -30.63 15.87 -6.70
N SER A 8 -31.10 16.16 -5.52
CA SER A 8 -30.29 16.71 -4.44
C SER A 8 -29.09 15.80 -4.17
N ASP A 9 -27.95 16.42 -3.98
CA ASP A 9 -26.69 15.86 -3.57
C ASP A 9 -26.92 14.77 -2.51
N ILE A 10 -26.59 13.54 -2.84
CA ILE A 10 -26.44 12.51 -1.84
C ILE A 10 -25.17 12.91 -1.09
N GLU A 11 -25.33 13.52 0.09
CA GLU A 11 -24.24 13.68 1.02
C GLU A 11 -23.67 12.27 1.28
N GLU A 12 -22.48 12.00 0.77
CA GLU A 12 -21.74 10.82 1.19
C GLU A 12 -21.59 10.93 2.73
N PRO A 13 -21.94 9.88 3.48
CA PRO A 13 -21.77 9.93 4.91
C PRO A 13 -20.29 10.18 5.20
N SER A 14 -19.99 11.33 5.78
CA SER A 14 -18.67 11.65 6.28
C SER A 14 -18.40 10.68 7.43
N TYR A 15 -17.77 9.56 7.12
CA TYR A 15 -17.27 8.67 8.15
C TYR A 15 -16.12 9.42 8.84
N GLU A 16 -16.42 10.03 9.98
CA GLU A 16 -15.37 10.55 10.86
C GLU A 16 -14.65 9.35 11.47
N TYR A 17 -13.54 8.98 10.85
CA TYR A 17 -12.66 7.96 11.41
C TYR A 17 -11.85 8.59 12.55
N HIS A 18 -12.16 8.20 13.78
CA HIS A 18 -11.44 8.56 14.99
C HIS A 18 -10.50 7.43 15.39
N GLY A 19 -9.31 7.42 14.84
CA GLY A 19 -8.34 6.39 15.15
C GLY A 19 -6.97 6.69 14.56
N THR A 20 -6.10 5.68 14.57
CA THR A 20 -4.76 5.77 13.99
C THR A 20 -4.72 5.10 12.62
N LEU A 21 -4.22 5.81 11.62
CA LEU A 21 -3.89 5.26 10.31
C LEU A 21 -2.38 4.94 10.26
N LEU A 22 -2.05 3.70 9.97
CA LEU A 22 -0.71 3.30 9.54
C LEU A 22 -0.75 3.00 8.05
N ALA A 23 -0.03 3.80 7.27
CA ALA A 23 0.08 3.64 5.83
C ALA A 23 1.50 3.19 5.47
N PHE A 24 1.62 2.07 4.76
CA PHE A 24 2.91 1.50 4.36
C PHE A 24 3.06 1.55 2.85
N TYR A 25 4.19 2.07 2.37
CA TYR A 25 4.60 2.04 0.97
C TYR A 25 5.90 1.23 0.86
N LEU A 26 5.78 -0.03 0.39
CA LEU A 26 6.82 -1.04 0.48
C LEU A 26 7.28 -1.42 -0.93
N VAL A 27 8.45 -0.93 -1.34
CA VAL A 27 9.03 -1.25 -2.65
C VAL A 27 10.05 -2.36 -2.47
N GLY A 28 9.69 -3.56 -2.93
CA GLY A 28 10.42 -4.79 -2.65
C GLY A 28 11.79 -4.86 -3.30
N ASN A 29 11.85 -4.56 -4.60
CA ASN A 29 13.06 -4.68 -5.42
C ASN A 29 13.91 -5.94 -5.05
N ASP A 30 15.24 -5.91 -5.08
CA ASP A 30 16.08 -7.06 -4.73
C ASP A 30 16.07 -7.43 -3.24
N ILE A 31 15.57 -6.55 -2.37
CA ILE A 31 15.28 -6.86 -0.96
C ILE A 31 14.26 -7.99 -0.87
N GLU A 32 13.32 -8.03 -1.82
CA GLU A 32 12.29 -9.06 -1.88
C GLU A 32 12.63 -10.21 -2.83
N SER A 33 13.20 -9.90 -4.02
CA SER A 33 13.44 -10.90 -5.05
C SER A 33 14.67 -11.77 -4.77
N GLN A 34 15.73 -11.19 -4.20
CA GLN A 34 17.05 -11.84 -4.05
C GLN A 34 17.42 -12.13 -2.60
N ASN A 35 17.06 -11.24 -1.69
CA ASN A 35 17.40 -11.39 -0.28
C ASN A 35 16.29 -12.17 0.46
N ARG A 36 16.67 -13.19 1.20
CA ARG A 36 15.74 -14.05 1.90
C ARG A 36 15.99 -14.05 3.40
N LEU A 37 14.90 -14.04 4.15
CA LEU A 37 14.88 -14.35 5.56
C LEU A 37 14.11 -15.68 5.72
N GLY A 38 14.84 -16.78 5.83
CA GLY A 38 14.25 -18.11 5.74
C GLY A 38 13.75 -18.42 4.32
N ASP A 39 12.47 -18.75 4.19
CA ASP A 39 11.84 -19.09 2.90
C ASP A 39 11.27 -17.86 2.15
N TYR A 40 11.28 -16.69 2.78
CA TYR A 40 10.62 -15.48 2.28
C TYR A 40 11.61 -14.35 1.99
N GLY A 41 11.23 -13.42 1.12
CA GLY A 41 11.91 -12.13 0.99
C GLY A 41 11.69 -11.26 2.24
N PHE A 42 12.52 -10.25 2.44
CA PHE A 42 12.47 -9.42 3.66
C PHE A 42 11.15 -8.68 3.83
N ILE A 43 10.58 -8.13 2.74
CA ILE A 43 9.30 -7.41 2.82
C ILE A 43 8.17 -8.40 3.11
N THR A 44 8.18 -9.57 2.45
CA THR A 44 7.23 -10.64 2.74
C THR A 44 7.23 -11.02 4.21
N GLN A 45 8.40 -11.24 4.80
CA GLN A 45 8.51 -11.60 6.21
C GLN A 45 7.92 -10.50 7.10
N ASN A 46 8.23 -9.23 6.81
CA ASN A 46 7.66 -8.09 7.53
C ASN A 46 6.13 -8.04 7.42
N LEU A 47 5.57 -8.36 6.26
CA LEU A 47 4.11 -8.42 6.06
C LEU A 47 3.47 -9.53 6.90
N LEU A 48 4.11 -10.69 6.98
CA LEU A 48 3.68 -11.80 7.82
C LEU A 48 3.73 -11.44 9.31
N ASP A 49 4.80 -10.81 9.76
CA ASP A 49 4.98 -10.37 11.14
C ASP A 49 3.96 -9.28 11.52
N MET A 50 3.73 -8.30 10.63
CA MET A 50 2.69 -7.28 10.84
C MET A 50 1.32 -7.90 11.02
N ARG A 51 1.02 -8.90 10.23
CA ARG A 51 -0.24 -9.59 10.27
C ARG A 51 -0.40 -10.42 11.54
N GLU A 52 0.64 -11.14 11.96
CA GLU A 52 0.64 -11.85 13.23
C GLU A 52 0.41 -10.89 14.39
N GLY A 53 1.11 -9.75 14.39
CA GLY A 53 0.95 -8.70 15.40
C GLY A 53 -0.41 -8.01 15.38
N TYR A 54 -1.05 -7.88 14.21
CA TYR A 54 -2.39 -7.31 14.09
C TYR A 54 -3.49 -8.23 14.63
N GLY A 55 -3.30 -9.55 14.52
CA GLY A 55 -4.19 -10.56 15.06
C GLY A 55 -5.63 -10.43 14.56
N SER A 56 -6.59 -10.36 15.47
CA SER A 56 -8.02 -10.19 15.14
C SER A 56 -8.42 -8.76 14.81
N GLY A 57 -7.47 -7.84 14.77
CA GLY A 57 -7.69 -6.43 14.47
C GLY A 57 -7.92 -5.55 15.71
N ASN A 58 -7.88 -4.25 15.46
CA ASN A 58 -8.14 -3.21 16.44
C ASN A 58 -9.06 -2.16 15.80
N PRO A 59 -10.26 -1.90 16.33
CA PRO A 59 -11.21 -0.97 15.73
C PRO A 59 -10.69 0.48 15.66
N ASN A 60 -9.70 0.81 16.49
CA ASN A 60 -9.07 2.15 16.50
C ASN A 60 -7.77 2.20 15.66
N LEU A 61 -7.46 1.16 14.89
CA LEU A 61 -6.27 1.07 14.08
C LEU A 61 -6.62 0.57 12.68
N THR A 62 -6.40 1.42 11.69
CA THR A 62 -6.43 1.03 10.28
C THR A 62 -5.01 0.91 9.76
N VAL A 63 -4.72 -0.19 9.07
CA VAL A 63 -3.44 -0.43 8.43
C VAL A 63 -3.67 -0.64 6.94
N ILE A 64 -3.12 0.27 6.13
CA ILE A 64 -3.20 0.22 4.66
C ILE A 64 -1.79 0.00 4.12
N ILE A 65 -1.63 -0.97 3.23
CA ILE A 65 -0.33 -1.38 2.72
C ILE A 65 -0.34 -1.35 1.20
N ALA A 66 0.56 -0.57 0.61
CA ALA A 66 0.95 -0.69 -0.79
C ALA A 66 2.27 -1.47 -0.88
N TYR A 67 2.33 -2.47 -1.74
CA TYR A 67 3.54 -3.24 -1.98
C TYR A 67 3.70 -3.65 -3.44
N GLY A 68 4.93 -3.88 -3.87
CA GLY A 68 5.28 -4.29 -5.22
C GLY A 68 6.74 -3.96 -5.55
N GLY A 69 7.04 -3.84 -6.85
CA GLY A 69 8.34 -3.34 -7.33
C GLY A 69 9.49 -4.34 -7.23
N ALA A 70 9.22 -5.64 -7.12
CA ALA A 70 10.23 -6.69 -7.18
C ALA A 70 10.06 -7.56 -8.44
N ASP A 71 11.16 -8.07 -9.01
CA ASP A 71 11.14 -9.06 -10.10
C ASP A 71 10.85 -10.45 -9.52
N LYS A 72 9.62 -10.62 -9.08
CA LYS A 72 9.10 -11.81 -8.45
C LYS A 72 7.61 -11.96 -8.76
N GLU A 73 7.15 -13.19 -8.92
CA GLU A 73 5.72 -13.47 -9.10
C GLU A 73 4.89 -12.85 -7.97
N GLY A 74 3.81 -12.17 -8.35
CA GLY A 74 2.95 -11.46 -7.41
C GLY A 74 3.46 -10.08 -6.96
N TRP A 75 4.65 -9.63 -7.40
CA TRP A 75 5.27 -8.37 -6.94
C TRP A 75 5.42 -7.31 -8.04
N ARG A 76 5.07 -7.63 -9.28
CA ARG A 76 5.06 -6.64 -10.36
C ARG A 76 3.89 -5.67 -10.18
N GLY A 77 4.16 -4.39 -10.44
CA GLY A 77 3.18 -3.32 -10.24
C GLY A 77 2.98 -2.95 -8.78
N MET A 78 1.86 -2.32 -8.47
CA MET A 78 1.48 -1.93 -7.12
C MET A 78 0.19 -2.64 -6.70
N ARG A 79 0.18 -3.17 -5.50
CA ARG A 79 -1.00 -3.75 -4.85
C ARG A 79 -1.26 -3.03 -3.54
N VAL A 80 -2.52 -2.71 -3.30
CA VAL A 80 -2.95 -1.99 -2.09
C VAL A 80 -4.06 -2.75 -1.40
N TYR A 81 -3.90 -3.03 -0.12
CA TYR A 81 -4.89 -3.73 0.69
C TYR A 81 -4.95 -3.20 2.12
N SER A 82 -6.08 -3.44 2.77
CA SER A 82 -6.22 -3.28 4.21
C SER A 82 -5.73 -4.54 4.92
N LEU A 83 -4.93 -4.39 5.96
CA LEU A 83 -4.45 -5.53 6.75
C LEU A 83 -5.60 -6.30 7.42
N ALA A 84 -6.70 -5.62 7.73
CA ALA A 84 -7.91 -6.26 8.24
C ALA A 84 -8.52 -7.26 7.26
N ASP A 85 -8.55 -6.91 5.96
CA ASP A 85 -9.07 -7.80 4.92
C ASP A 85 -8.11 -8.98 4.69
N ALA A 86 -6.81 -8.72 4.70
CA ALA A 86 -5.79 -9.76 4.55
C ALA A 86 -5.81 -10.80 5.67
N THR A 87 -6.25 -10.44 6.89
CA THR A 87 -6.32 -11.39 8.02
C THR A 87 -7.46 -12.39 7.88
N SER A 88 -8.55 -12.06 7.18
CA SER A 88 -9.69 -12.96 7.00
C SER A 88 -9.37 -14.13 6.06
N ASP A 89 -8.60 -13.89 5.00
CA ASP A 89 -8.35 -14.90 3.96
C ASP A 89 -7.18 -15.85 4.29
N PHE A 90 -6.30 -15.44 5.18
CA PHE A 90 -5.12 -16.24 5.49
C PHE A 90 -5.39 -17.42 6.42
N GLN A 91 -6.50 -17.41 7.13
CA GLN A 91 -6.83 -18.52 8.04
C GLN A 91 -7.08 -19.83 7.28
N ASP A 92 -7.47 -19.75 6.00
CA ASP A 92 -7.88 -20.95 5.26
C ASP A 92 -6.74 -21.66 4.49
N ASN A 93 -5.67 -21.00 4.07
CA ASN A 93 -4.72 -21.61 3.14
C ASN A 93 -3.24 -21.59 3.53
N GLY A 94 -2.82 -20.82 4.52
CA GLY A 94 -1.41 -20.76 4.95
C GLY A 94 -0.41 -20.36 3.85
N ARG A 95 -0.90 -19.97 2.67
CA ARG A 95 -0.10 -19.62 1.50
C ARG A 95 -0.12 -18.14 1.24
N TYR A 96 1.05 -17.62 1.06
CA TYR A 96 1.39 -16.27 0.66
C TYR A 96 0.77 -15.85 -0.70
N ASP A 97 0.49 -16.81 -1.58
CA ASP A 97 -0.06 -16.60 -2.91
C ASP A 97 -1.57 -16.26 -2.89
N SER A 98 -2.24 -16.40 -1.75
CA SER A 98 -3.68 -16.18 -1.59
C SER A 98 -4.07 -14.78 -1.09
N TRP A 99 -3.17 -13.82 -1.21
CA TRP A 99 -3.46 -12.41 -0.94
C TRP A 99 -4.29 -11.79 -2.07
N ASP A 100 -5.29 -12.52 -2.55
CA ASP A 100 -6.12 -12.14 -3.70
C ASP A 100 -7.18 -11.08 -3.37
N THR A 101 -7.41 -10.78 -2.10
CA THR A 101 -8.31 -9.70 -1.67
C THR A 101 -7.57 -8.35 -1.65
N TYR A 102 -7.14 -7.92 -2.81
CA TYR A 102 -6.60 -6.57 -2.95
C TYR A 102 -7.73 -5.54 -2.95
N THR A 103 -7.60 -4.53 -2.14
CA THR A 103 -8.45 -3.35 -2.23
C THR A 103 -8.30 -2.70 -3.59
N ARG A 104 -7.06 -2.67 -4.12
CA ARG A 104 -6.74 -2.19 -5.48
C ARG A 104 -5.51 -2.93 -6.02
N SER A 105 -5.48 -3.14 -7.35
CA SER A 105 -4.34 -3.71 -8.07
C SER A 105 -4.02 -2.88 -9.30
N TYR A 106 -2.76 -2.50 -9.44
CA TYR A 106 -2.20 -1.69 -10.53
C TYR A 106 -1.02 -2.44 -11.16
N PRO A 107 -1.28 -3.40 -12.05
CA PRO A 107 -0.26 -4.35 -12.53
C PRO A 107 0.86 -3.70 -13.35
N ASP A 108 0.60 -2.52 -13.94
CA ASP A 108 1.55 -1.81 -14.80
C ASP A 108 2.16 -0.56 -14.13
N TYR A 109 1.93 -0.35 -12.83
CA TYR A 109 2.51 0.77 -12.12
C TYR A 109 3.96 0.51 -11.73
N ASN A 110 4.81 1.50 -12.03
CA ASN A 110 6.16 1.56 -11.52
C ASN A 110 6.15 2.22 -10.13
N MET A 111 6.38 1.46 -9.08
CA MET A 111 6.39 1.99 -7.71
C MET A 111 7.54 2.99 -7.46
N GLY A 112 8.53 3.06 -8.34
CA GLY A 112 9.62 4.05 -8.31
C GLY A 112 9.25 5.41 -8.92
N THR A 113 7.96 5.75 -9.06
CA THR A 113 7.51 7.02 -9.64
C THR A 113 6.65 7.84 -8.68
N LYS A 114 6.66 9.17 -8.88
CA LYS A 114 5.81 10.11 -8.15
C LYS A 114 4.33 9.77 -8.33
N GLU A 115 3.93 9.44 -9.54
CA GLU A 115 2.54 9.15 -9.91
C GLU A 115 1.99 7.96 -9.13
N SER A 116 2.77 6.88 -9.01
CA SER A 116 2.36 5.70 -8.24
C SER A 116 2.26 6.01 -6.75
N PHE A 117 3.16 6.84 -6.23
CA PHE A 117 3.11 7.27 -4.85
C PHE A 117 1.91 8.20 -4.58
N GLN A 118 1.62 9.14 -5.47
CA GLN A 118 0.43 10.01 -5.38
C GLN A 118 -0.87 9.21 -5.46
N GLU A 119 -0.93 8.20 -6.34
CA GLU A 119 -2.08 7.30 -6.40
C GLU A 119 -2.29 6.59 -5.06
N PHE A 120 -1.22 6.05 -4.46
CA PHE A 120 -1.32 5.46 -3.13
C PHE A 120 -1.85 6.45 -2.10
N LEU A 121 -1.31 7.66 -2.07
CA LEU A 121 -1.78 8.70 -1.13
C LEU A 121 -3.25 9.04 -1.35
N SER A 122 -3.73 9.07 -2.60
CA SER A 122 -5.13 9.34 -2.92
C SER A 122 -6.07 8.26 -2.36
N LEU A 123 -5.62 7.02 -2.27
CA LEU A 123 -6.38 5.92 -1.69
C LEU A 123 -6.53 6.02 -0.16
N LEU A 124 -5.75 6.87 0.50
CA LEU A 124 -5.84 7.12 1.94
C LEU A 124 -6.90 8.18 2.30
N GLU A 125 -7.50 8.85 1.31
CA GLU A 125 -8.49 9.92 1.51
C GLU A 125 -9.65 9.55 2.45
N PRO A 126 -10.20 8.32 2.45
CA PRO A 126 -11.24 7.92 3.41
C PRO A 126 -10.83 8.07 4.88
N TRP A 127 -9.53 8.07 5.18
CA TRP A 127 -8.99 8.18 6.54
C TRP A 127 -8.29 9.52 6.80
N ARG A 128 -8.47 10.54 5.95
CA ARG A 128 -7.82 11.86 6.09
C ARG A 128 -8.05 12.53 7.45
N ASN A 129 -9.16 12.18 8.13
CA ASN A 129 -9.52 12.71 9.44
C ASN A 129 -9.05 11.84 10.61
N ALA A 130 -8.17 10.86 10.38
CA ALA A 130 -7.59 10.07 11.46
C ALA A 130 -6.90 10.99 12.49
N GLU A 131 -7.04 10.68 13.78
CA GLU A 131 -6.37 11.44 14.86
C GLU A 131 -4.86 11.43 14.72
N ARG A 132 -4.31 10.32 14.20
CA ARG A 132 -2.88 10.14 13.94
C ARG A 132 -2.70 9.39 12.63
N THR A 133 -1.82 9.90 11.79
CA THR A 133 -1.42 9.23 10.56
C THR A 133 0.09 9.03 10.57
N TYR A 134 0.51 7.80 10.32
CA TYR A 134 1.91 7.44 10.12
C TYR A 134 2.07 6.87 8.72
N LEU A 135 2.94 7.50 7.94
CA LEU A 135 3.38 7.00 6.65
C LEU A 135 4.76 6.35 6.82
N ILE A 136 4.83 5.07 6.60
CA ILE A 136 6.04 4.26 6.68
C ILE A 136 6.43 3.84 5.27
N MET A 137 7.63 4.18 4.87
CA MET A 137 8.15 3.87 3.56
C MET A 137 9.37 2.95 3.71
N SER A 138 9.39 1.86 2.93
CA SER A 138 10.49 0.90 2.94
C SER A 138 10.88 0.49 1.53
N GLY A 139 12.17 0.36 1.30
CA GLY A 139 12.79 0.03 0.03
C GLY A 139 14.21 0.60 -0.02
N HIS A 140 14.89 0.41 -1.13
CA HIS A 140 16.22 1.02 -1.29
C HIS A 140 16.16 2.53 -1.39
N GLY A 141 17.12 3.18 -0.73
CA GLY A 141 17.41 4.59 -0.90
C GLY A 141 18.62 4.80 -1.81
N ALA A 142 18.60 5.87 -2.58
CA ALA A 142 19.73 6.31 -3.40
C ALA A 142 20.32 7.66 -2.92
N ALA A 143 20.27 7.89 -1.62
CA ALA A 143 20.68 9.12 -0.97
C ALA A 143 20.02 10.35 -1.62
N TYR A 144 20.81 11.36 -2.05
CA TYR A 144 20.28 12.58 -2.67
C TYR A 144 19.59 12.35 -4.02
N LYS A 145 19.76 11.19 -4.65
CA LYS A 145 19.13 10.85 -5.94
C LYS A 145 17.67 10.42 -5.79
N GLY A 146 17.22 10.11 -4.58
CA GLY A 146 15.86 9.65 -4.33
C GLY A 146 15.79 8.28 -3.63
N ALA A 147 14.64 7.63 -3.74
CA ALA A 147 14.37 6.35 -3.11
C ALA A 147 13.45 5.48 -3.97
N PHE A 148 13.33 4.22 -3.60
CA PHE A 148 12.35 3.27 -4.10
C PHE A 148 12.47 2.90 -5.58
N PRO A 149 13.64 2.43 -6.05
CA PRO A 149 13.73 1.87 -7.39
C PRO A 149 12.84 0.63 -7.51
N ASP A 150 12.09 0.55 -8.60
CA ASP A 150 11.30 -0.62 -8.96
C ASP A 150 12.12 -1.51 -9.91
N GLU A 151 12.32 -2.76 -9.54
CA GLU A 151 13.19 -3.71 -10.24
C GLU A 151 12.64 -4.10 -11.64
N ASN A 152 11.34 -3.92 -11.86
CA ASN A 152 10.70 -4.23 -13.13
C ASN A 152 10.87 -3.14 -14.21
N TYR A 153 11.49 -2.02 -13.85
CA TYR A 153 11.64 -0.86 -14.74
C TYR A 153 13.06 -0.31 -14.68
N ASP A 154 13.60 0.02 -15.85
CA ASP A 154 14.94 0.64 -15.98
C ASP A 154 15.01 2.10 -15.50
N THR A 155 13.88 2.66 -15.11
CA THR A 155 13.72 4.07 -14.76
C THR A 155 13.62 4.27 -13.27
N GLY A 156 14.67 4.83 -12.76
CA GLY A 156 14.66 5.81 -11.67
C GLY A 156 14.21 5.38 -10.28
N ASN A 157 14.54 6.29 -9.41
CA ASN A 157 14.01 6.40 -8.06
C ASN A 157 13.01 7.55 -8.04
N ILE A 158 12.13 7.61 -7.07
CA ILE A 158 11.36 8.84 -6.80
C ILE A 158 12.38 9.88 -6.29
N PRO A 159 12.60 10.99 -7.00
CA PRO A 159 13.52 12.04 -6.54
C PRO A 159 13.04 12.65 -5.23
N LEU A 160 13.96 13.12 -4.37
CA LEU A 160 13.58 13.74 -3.10
C LEU A 160 12.62 14.95 -3.24
N PRO A 161 12.77 15.84 -4.25
CA PRO A 161 11.78 16.89 -4.48
C PRO A 161 10.39 16.34 -4.75
N ASP A 162 10.28 15.27 -5.54
CA ASP A 162 8.99 14.66 -5.91
C ASP A 162 8.32 13.98 -4.70
N LEU A 163 9.10 13.38 -3.79
CA LEU A 163 8.58 12.87 -2.51
C LEU A 163 8.03 13.99 -1.62
N LYS A 164 8.65 15.16 -1.67
CA LYS A 164 8.19 16.32 -0.90
C LYS A 164 6.91 16.92 -1.48
N ASP A 165 6.77 16.89 -2.80
CA ASP A 165 5.70 17.56 -3.53
C ASP A 165 4.51 16.62 -3.82
N ALA A 166 4.61 15.36 -3.39
CA ALA A 166 3.52 14.39 -3.49
C ALA A 166 2.55 14.52 -2.32
#